data_696c4cffc33383c0b08f98fa5c57dc26
#
_entry.id   696c4cffc33383c0b08f98fa5c57dc26
#
_cell.length_a   1.000
_cell.length_b   1.000
_cell.length_c   1.000
_cell.angle_alpha   90.00
_cell.angle_beta   90.00
_cell.angle_gamma   90.00
#
_symmetry.space_group_name_H-M   'P 1'
#
loop_
_entity.id
_entity.type
_entity.pdbx_description
1 polymer ?
#
loop_
_entity_poly.entity_id
_entity_poly.type
_entity_poly.pdbx_seq_one_letter_code
_entity_poly.pdbx_strand_id
1 'polypeptide(L)'
;VFFRHQMAVKKRDLYVGILFGIMANILTAYSVLIIKPIMKNNSVVYVALYRFSVGFFFGILINLLKSGIKPVVQKFKQGLTNRYVVLGAILGTYLSVIFWLAGYKYTLAGRAAIYNQLSTVFIIILARIFLKEPMTSNKVIGVSLAILGAIIVSIYK
;
A
#
# COMPACT_ATOMS: atom_id res chain seq x y z
N VAL A 1 -4.02 -20.39 -20.54
CA VAL A 1 -4.86 -19.48 -21.37
C VAL A 1 -5.72 -18.65 -20.44
N PHE A 2 -5.16 -17.68 -19.68
CA PHE A 2 -5.97 -16.78 -18.85
C PHE A 2 -5.50 -15.34 -19.02
N PHE A 3 -6.42 -14.47 -19.37
CA PHE A 3 -6.38 -13.01 -19.40
C PHE A 3 -5.44 -12.33 -20.41
N ARG A 4 -5.76 -12.46 -21.70
CA ARG A 4 -5.51 -11.41 -22.67
C ARG A 4 -6.82 -10.63 -22.93
N HIS A 5 -7.42 -10.09 -21.89
CA HIS A 5 -8.39 -9.01 -22.05
C HIS A 5 -7.63 -7.70 -21.79
N GLN A 6 -6.97 -7.20 -22.84
CA GLN A 6 -6.60 -5.79 -22.87
C GLN A 6 -7.94 -5.03 -22.90
N MET A 7 -8.46 -4.71 -21.72
CA MET A 7 -9.47 -3.67 -21.62
C MET A 7 -8.81 -2.42 -22.16
N ALA A 8 -9.29 -1.94 -23.31
CA ALA A 8 -8.86 -0.67 -23.90
C ALA A 8 -9.31 0.44 -22.94
N VAL A 9 -8.46 0.76 -21.97
CA VAL A 9 -8.71 1.84 -21.01
C VAL A 9 -8.79 3.13 -21.81
N LYS A 10 -9.91 3.86 -21.70
CA LYS A 10 -10.05 5.16 -22.36
C LYS A 10 -8.92 6.08 -21.89
N LYS A 11 -8.27 6.79 -22.80
CA LYS A 11 -7.14 7.70 -22.49
C LYS A 11 -7.49 8.66 -21.35
N ARG A 12 -8.73 9.15 -21.29
CA ARG A 12 -9.23 10.02 -20.22
C ARG A 12 -9.15 9.34 -18.85
N ASP A 13 -9.58 8.10 -18.74
CA ASP A 13 -9.61 7.36 -17.47
C ASP A 13 -8.18 7.04 -17.01
N LEU A 14 -7.26 6.84 -17.95
CA LEU A 14 -5.83 6.70 -17.66
C LEU A 14 -5.24 7.98 -17.07
N TYR A 15 -5.48 9.15 -17.70
CA TYR A 15 -4.97 10.43 -17.18
C TYR A 15 -5.57 10.77 -15.81
N VAL A 16 -6.86 10.53 -15.62
CA VAL A 16 -7.55 10.72 -14.34
C VAL A 16 -6.95 9.80 -13.29
N GLY A 17 -6.72 8.53 -13.61
CA GLY A 17 -6.07 7.58 -12.71
C GLY A 17 -4.66 7.98 -12.32
N ILE A 18 -3.85 8.48 -13.28
CA ILE A 18 -2.50 8.99 -13.01
C ILE A 18 -2.56 10.20 -12.08
N LEU A 19 -3.47 11.15 -12.33
CA LEU A 19 -3.63 12.34 -11.49
C LEU A 19 -3.98 11.97 -10.04
N PHE A 20 -4.96 11.09 -9.85
CA PHE A 20 -5.32 10.58 -8.53
C PHE A 20 -4.17 9.83 -7.86
N GLY A 21 -3.39 9.06 -8.61
CA GLY A 21 -2.21 8.37 -8.11
C GLY A 21 -1.14 9.34 -7.61
N ILE A 22 -0.87 10.40 -8.36
CA ILE A 22 0.07 11.46 -7.96
C ILE A 22 -0.42 12.16 -6.67
N MET A 23 -1.70 12.56 -6.63
CA MET A 23 -2.28 13.21 -5.45
C MET A 23 -2.22 12.29 -4.22
N ALA A 24 -2.53 11.02 -4.37
CA ALA A 24 -2.45 10.03 -3.27
C ALA A 24 -1.03 9.91 -2.72
N ASN A 25 -0.01 9.89 -3.61
CA ASN A 25 1.39 9.84 -3.18
C ASN A 25 1.83 11.12 -2.46
N ILE A 26 1.44 12.30 -2.93
CA ILE A 26 1.72 13.57 -2.27
C ILE A 26 1.09 13.60 -0.87
N LEU A 27 -0.20 13.24 -0.75
CA LEU A 27 -0.90 13.18 0.53
C LEU A 27 -0.27 12.17 1.50
N THR A 28 0.17 11.02 0.98
CA THR A 28 0.88 10.02 1.78
C THR A 28 2.21 10.54 2.30
N ALA A 29 3.02 11.18 1.46
CA ALA A 29 4.29 11.78 1.85
C ALA A 29 4.08 12.86 2.92
N TYR A 30 3.11 13.75 2.72
CA TYR A 30 2.75 14.77 3.69
C TYR A 30 2.28 14.17 5.03
N SER A 31 1.43 13.15 4.99
CA SER A 31 0.99 12.42 6.19
C SER A 31 2.15 11.81 6.98
N VAL A 32 3.15 11.24 6.29
CA VAL A 32 4.33 10.66 6.95
C VAL A 32 5.18 11.74 7.62
N LEU A 33 5.36 12.91 6.99
CA LEU A 33 6.13 14.01 7.57
C LEU A 33 5.47 14.55 8.85
N ILE A 34 4.15 14.69 8.88
CA ILE A 34 3.41 15.13 10.07
C ILE A 34 3.46 14.08 11.19
N ILE A 35 3.31 12.80 10.85
CA ILE A 35 3.20 11.74 11.85
C ILE A 35 4.56 11.39 12.48
N LYS A 36 5.65 11.63 11.77
CA LYS A 36 7.01 11.26 12.22
C LYS A 36 7.41 11.88 13.56
N PRO A 37 7.23 13.18 13.82
CA PRO A 37 7.51 13.77 15.15
C PRO A 37 6.61 13.17 16.24
N ILE A 38 5.35 12.85 15.94
CA ILE A 38 4.42 12.24 16.88
C ILE A 38 4.89 10.84 17.27
N MET A 39 5.45 10.07 16.33
CA MET A 39 5.99 8.74 16.59
C MET A 39 7.22 8.71 17.47
N LYS A 40 7.94 9.83 17.65
CA LYS A 40 9.09 9.86 18.57
C LYS A 40 8.69 9.48 19.99
N ASN A 41 7.58 10.01 20.47
CA ASN A 41 7.13 9.86 21.86
C ASN A 41 6.01 8.82 22.02
N ASN A 42 5.50 8.23 20.95
CA ASN A 42 4.41 7.27 20.97
C ASN A 42 4.84 5.93 20.35
N SER A 43 4.22 4.85 20.80
CA SER A 43 4.46 3.53 20.20
C SER A 43 3.89 3.47 18.77
N VAL A 44 4.56 2.70 17.92
CA VAL A 44 4.10 2.46 16.52
C VAL A 44 2.70 1.85 16.51
N VAL A 45 2.44 0.95 17.45
CA VAL A 45 1.13 0.28 17.57
C VAL A 45 0.03 1.28 17.91
N TYR A 46 0.28 2.23 18.80
CA TYR A 46 -0.67 3.28 19.15
C TYR A 46 -1.04 4.14 17.92
N VAL A 47 -0.03 4.57 17.17
CA VAL A 47 -0.24 5.35 15.95
C VAL A 47 -1.00 4.55 14.88
N ALA A 48 -0.68 3.26 14.73
CA ALA A 48 -1.38 2.35 13.81
C ALA A 48 -2.85 2.20 14.21
N LEU A 49 -3.14 1.96 15.49
CA LEU A 49 -4.51 1.83 16.01
C LEU A 49 -5.32 3.10 15.74
N TYR A 50 -4.76 4.28 16.00
CA TYR A 50 -5.43 5.54 15.72
C TYR A 50 -5.78 5.70 14.24
N ARG A 51 -4.83 5.40 13.34
CA ARG A 51 -5.06 5.44 11.88
C ARG A 51 -6.15 4.46 11.45
N PHE A 52 -6.12 3.24 11.95
CA PHE A 52 -7.13 2.23 11.62
C PHE A 52 -8.51 2.63 12.15
N SER A 53 -8.60 3.18 13.37
CA SER A 53 -9.86 3.62 13.94
C SER A 53 -10.51 4.73 13.10
N VAL A 54 -9.72 5.73 12.70
CA VAL A 54 -10.20 6.82 11.84
C VAL A 54 -10.61 6.28 10.46
N GLY A 55 -9.78 5.44 9.83
CA GLY A 55 -10.09 4.83 8.54
C GLY A 55 -11.34 3.95 8.58
N PHE A 56 -11.50 3.18 9.65
CA PHE A 56 -12.68 2.33 9.89
C PHE A 56 -13.94 3.18 10.06
N PHE A 57 -13.90 4.23 10.86
CA PHE A 57 -15.03 5.13 11.07
C PHE A 57 -15.50 5.76 9.76
N PHE A 58 -14.58 6.39 9.01
CA PHE A 58 -14.95 6.99 7.72
C PHE A 58 -15.35 5.95 6.67
N GLY A 59 -14.69 4.79 6.67
CA GLY A 59 -15.04 3.69 5.78
C GLY A 59 -16.47 3.19 6.02
N ILE A 60 -16.86 2.99 7.27
CA ILE A 60 -18.25 2.63 7.63
C ILE A 60 -19.20 3.75 7.24
N LEU A 61 -18.91 5.00 7.60
CA LEU A 61 -19.79 6.13 7.32
C LEU A 61 -20.09 6.25 5.82
N ILE A 62 -19.06 6.19 4.97
CA ILE A 62 -19.25 6.27 3.51
C ILE A 62 -20.06 5.08 2.99
N ASN A 63 -19.81 3.87 3.49
CA ASN A 63 -20.56 2.69 3.04
C ASN A 63 -22.01 2.72 3.52
N LEU A 64 -22.29 3.22 4.73
CA LEU A 64 -23.65 3.40 5.24
C LEU A 64 -24.44 4.40 4.40
N LEU A 65 -23.82 5.53 4.02
CA LEU A 65 -24.43 6.54 3.19
C LEU A 65 -24.72 6.05 1.76
N LYS A 66 -23.86 5.19 1.20
CA LYS A 66 -24.02 4.68 -0.18
C LYS A 66 -24.94 3.47 -0.28
N SER A 67 -24.89 2.55 0.67
CA SER A 67 -25.49 1.23 0.55
C SER A 67 -26.52 0.91 1.63
N GLY A 68 -26.59 1.74 2.68
CA GLY A 68 -27.45 1.49 3.82
C GLY A 68 -26.90 0.43 4.79
N ILE A 69 -27.57 0.25 5.92
CA ILE A 69 -27.10 -0.56 7.05
C ILE A 69 -27.06 -2.08 6.71
N LYS A 70 -28.12 -2.60 6.11
CA LYS A 70 -28.28 -4.05 5.87
C LYS A 70 -27.13 -4.65 5.03
N PRO A 71 -26.77 -4.10 3.85
CA PRO A 71 -25.66 -4.65 3.05
C PRO A 71 -24.29 -4.52 3.74
N VAL A 72 -24.08 -3.45 4.51
CA VAL A 72 -22.82 -3.25 5.23
C VAL A 72 -22.62 -4.30 6.30
N VAL A 73 -23.64 -4.56 7.12
CA VAL A 73 -23.59 -5.59 8.16
C VAL A 73 -23.43 -6.99 7.56
N GLN A 74 -24.13 -7.27 6.45
CA GLN A 74 -24.02 -8.57 5.77
C GLN A 74 -22.62 -8.81 5.24
N LYS A 75 -22.03 -7.84 4.53
CA LYS A 75 -20.66 -7.94 4.00
C LYS A 75 -19.63 -8.07 5.13
N PHE A 76 -19.81 -7.35 6.22
CA PHE A 76 -18.93 -7.43 7.39
C PHE A 76 -18.95 -8.83 8.01
N LYS A 77 -20.14 -9.40 8.22
CA LYS A 77 -20.31 -10.78 8.70
C LYS A 77 -19.66 -11.80 7.75
N GLN A 78 -19.91 -11.68 6.46
CA GLN A 78 -19.29 -12.55 5.45
C GLN A 78 -17.75 -12.46 5.47
N GLY A 79 -17.20 -11.24 5.63
CA GLY A 79 -15.76 -11.04 5.75
C GLY A 79 -15.18 -11.72 6.98
N LEU A 80 -15.82 -11.59 8.15
CA LEU A 80 -15.36 -12.23 9.39
C LEU A 80 -15.45 -13.76 9.35
N THR A 81 -16.42 -14.30 8.63
CA THR A 81 -16.58 -15.77 8.49
C THR A 81 -15.53 -16.36 7.55
N ASN A 82 -14.98 -15.57 6.64
CA ASN A 82 -14.00 -16.05 5.68
C ASN A 82 -12.56 -15.95 6.26
N ARG A 83 -11.99 -17.10 6.64
CA ARG A 83 -10.63 -17.20 7.20
C ARG A 83 -9.56 -16.54 6.33
N TYR A 84 -9.68 -16.58 5.01
CA TYR A 84 -8.70 -15.96 4.10
C TYR A 84 -8.78 -14.45 4.13
N VAL A 85 -9.97 -13.89 4.28
CA VAL A 85 -10.17 -12.43 4.44
C VAL A 85 -9.59 -11.97 5.77
N VAL A 86 -9.84 -12.72 6.86
CA VAL A 86 -9.30 -12.41 8.18
C VAL A 86 -7.78 -12.51 8.20
N LEU A 87 -7.20 -13.58 7.67
CA LEU A 87 -5.74 -13.71 7.55
C LEU A 87 -5.13 -12.62 6.68
N GLY A 88 -5.76 -12.29 5.54
CA GLY A 88 -5.33 -11.19 4.68
C GLY A 88 -5.39 -9.83 5.38
N ALA A 89 -6.41 -9.58 6.19
CA ALA A 89 -6.51 -8.34 6.98
C ALA A 89 -5.42 -8.26 8.07
N ILE A 90 -5.16 -9.35 8.78
CA ILE A 90 -4.13 -9.38 9.84
C ILE A 90 -2.74 -9.24 9.24
N LEU A 91 -2.37 -10.07 8.28
CA LEU A 91 -1.02 -10.09 7.72
C LEU A 91 -0.79 -8.95 6.72
N GLY A 92 -1.72 -8.79 5.76
CA GLY A 92 -1.57 -7.85 4.66
C GLY A 92 -1.87 -6.41 5.02
N THR A 93 -2.70 -6.16 6.04
CA THR A 93 -3.05 -4.79 6.44
C THR A 93 -2.44 -4.42 7.78
N TYR A 94 -2.81 -5.14 8.86
CA TYR A 94 -2.41 -4.74 10.21
C TYR A 94 -0.89 -4.86 10.41
N LEU A 95 -0.34 -6.04 10.17
CA LEU A 95 1.09 -6.30 10.40
C LEU A 95 1.98 -5.50 9.43
N SER A 96 1.58 -5.40 8.16
CA SER A 96 2.34 -4.65 7.16
C SER A 96 2.39 -3.15 7.48
N VAL A 97 1.29 -2.55 7.97
CA VAL A 97 1.28 -1.13 8.37
C VAL A 97 2.13 -0.89 9.61
N ILE A 98 2.15 -1.82 10.58
CA ILE A 98 3.03 -1.71 11.75
C ILE A 98 4.50 -1.70 11.30
N PHE A 99 4.93 -2.64 10.46
CA PHE A 99 6.29 -2.67 9.95
C PHE A 99 6.63 -1.43 9.10
N TRP A 100 5.70 -0.97 8.29
CA TRP A 100 5.85 0.23 7.49
C TRP A 100 6.04 1.49 8.36
N LEU A 101 5.23 1.68 9.39
CA LEU A 101 5.38 2.78 10.34
C LEU A 101 6.67 2.66 11.16
N ALA A 102 7.05 1.43 11.57
CA ALA A 102 8.31 1.18 12.26
C ALA A 102 9.51 1.59 11.39
N GLY A 103 9.48 1.27 10.10
CA GLY A 103 10.48 1.73 9.15
C GLY A 103 10.65 3.26 9.17
N TYR A 104 9.56 4.01 9.12
CA TYR A 104 9.60 5.47 9.21
C TYR A 104 9.99 6.02 10.58
N LYS A 105 9.65 5.32 11.67
CA LYS A 105 10.03 5.71 13.03
C LYS A 105 11.54 5.60 13.25
N TYR A 106 12.13 4.47 12.87
CA TYR A 106 13.51 4.13 13.21
C TYR A 106 14.53 4.51 12.14
N THR A 107 14.10 5.02 10.98
CA THR A 107 15.00 5.50 9.93
C THR A 107 14.67 6.93 9.49
N LEU A 108 15.55 7.52 8.68
CA LEU A 108 15.26 8.79 8.03
C LEU A 108 14.10 8.62 7.05
N ALA A 109 13.18 9.58 6.99
CA ALA A 109 11.97 9.48 6.16
C ALA A 109 12.31 9.24 4.68
N GLY A 110 13.34 9.89 4.15
CA GLY A 110 13.80 9.67 2.78
C GLY A 110 14.30 8.25 2.54
N ARG A 111 15.08 7.69 3.47
CA ARG A 111 15.56 6.29 3.37
C ARG A 111 14.40 5.30 3.45
N ALA A 112 13.49 5.48 4.42
CA ALA A 112 12.31 4.65 4.54
C ALA A 112 11.46 4.66 3.26
N ALA A 113 11.29 5.83 2.62
CA ALA A 113 10.58 5.96 1.36
C ALA A 113 11.25 5.16 0.23
N ILE A 114 12.59 5.20 0.13
CA ILE A 114 13.33 4.44 -0.89
C ILE A 114 13.22 2.93 -0.64
N TYR A 115 13.39 2.47 0.60
CA TYR A 115 13.19 1.05 0.93
C TYR A 115 11.76 0.58 0.67
N ASN A 116 10.78 1.45 0.86
CA ASN A 116 9.39 1.13 0.52
C ASN A 116 9.19 0.87 -0.98
N GLN A 117 9.98 1.48 -1.85
CA GLN A 117 9.93 1.21 -3.30
C GLN A 117 10.41 -0.22 -3.66
N LEU A 118 11.17 -0.88 -2.79
CA LEU A 118 11.53 -2.28 -2.99
C LEU A 118 10.31 -3.21 -3.01
N SER A 119 9.19 -2.81 -2.40
CA SER A 119 7.93 -3.55 -2.52
C SER A 119 7.50 -3.75 -3.97
N THR A 120 7.69 -2.74 -4.82
CA THR A 120 7.41 -2.84 -6.26
C THR A 120 8.30 -3.86 -6.94
N VAL A 121 9.58 -3.93 -6.54
CA VAL A 121 10.53 -4.95 -7.03
C VAL A 121 10.04 -6.35 -6.66
N PHE A 122 9.66 -6.56 -5.40
CA PHE A 122 9.11 -7.85 -4.95
C PHE A 122 7.82 -8.23 -5.67
N ILE A 123 6.91 -7.26 -5.90
CA ILE A 123 5.67 -7.49 -6.66
C ILE A 123 6.01 -8.00 -8.07
N ILE A 124 6.95 -7.37 -8.78
CA ILE A 124 7.34 -7.78 -10.13
C ILE A 124 7.95 -9.18 -10.14
N ILE A 125 8.82 -9.49 -9.17
CA ILE A 125 9.45 -10.81 -9.03
C ILE A 125 8.39 -11.88 -8.73
N LEU A 126 7.51 -11.63 -7.77
CA LEU A 126 6.44 -12.56 -7.39
C LEU A 126 5.43 -12.76 -8.52
N ALA A 127 5.08 -11.70 -9.26
CA ALA A 127 4.24 -11.80 -10.45
C ALA A 127 4.88 -12.69 -11.53
N ARG A 128 6.20 -12.62 -11.69
CA ARG A 128 6.92 -13.52 -12.59
C ARG A 128 6.86 -14.98 -12.12
N ILE A 129 7.04 -15.23 -10.84
CA ILE A 129 7.10 -16.58 -10.27
C ILE A 129 5.70 -17.22 -10.22
N PHE A 130 4.72 -16.52 -9.65
CA PHE A 130 3.40 -17.07 -9.38
C PHE A 130 2.41 -16.90 -10.53
N LEU A 131 2.42 -15.73 -11.19
CA LEU A 131 1.51 -15.44 -12.31
C LEU A 131 2.13 -15.77 -13.68
N LYS A 132 3.42 -16.13 -13.72
CA LYS A 132 4.17 -16.41 -14.97
C LYS A 132 4.12 -15.23 -15.96
N GLU A 133 4.02 -14.00 -15.46
CA GLU A 133 4.03 -12.82 -16.31
C GLU A 133 5.35 -12.67 -17.07
N PRO A 134 5.33 -12.21 -18.34
CA PRO A 134 6.54 -11.99 -19.11
C PRO A 134 7.36 -10.84 -18.49
N MET A 135 8.65 -11.08 -18.30
CA MET A 135 9.63 -10.05 -17.92
C MET A 135 10.05 -9.32 -19.18
N THR A 136 9.54 -8.12 -19.40
CA THR A 136 10.00 -7.25 -20.46
C THR A 136 11.32 -6.57 -20.08
N SER A 137 12.13 -6.21 -21.08
CA SER A 137 13.41 -5.50 -20.84
C SER A 137 13.23 -4.25 -19.99
N ASN A 138 12.16 -3.51 -20.20
CA ASN A 138 11.84 -2.32 -19.39
C ASN A 138 11.58 -2.65 -17.91
N LYS A 139 10.91 -3.77 -17.62
CA LYS A 139 10.70 -4.25 -16.23
C LYS A 139 12.03 -4.61 -15.57
N VAL A 140 12.92 -5.29 -16.31
CA VAL A 140 14.25 -5.67 -15.80
C VAL A 140 15.09 -4.43 -15.49
N ILE A 141 15.16 -3.47 -16.41
CA ILE A 141 15.89 -2.22 -16.22
C ILE A 141 15.33 -1.46 -15.00
N GLY A 142 14.02 -1.31 -14.89
CA GLY A 142 13.37 -0.62 -13.77
C GLY A 142 13.67 -1.28 -12.41
N VAL A 143 13.62 -2.62 -12.34
CA VAL A 143 13.98 -3.38 -11.13
C VAL A 143 15.44 -3.17 -10.77
N SER A 144 16.34 -3.26 -11.74
CA SER A 144 17.79 -3.07 -11.52
C SER A 144 18.11 -1.66 -11.01
N LEU A 145 17.51 -0.63 -11.61
CA LEU A 145 17.68 0.76 -11.15
C LEU A 145 17.12 0.98 -9.74
N ALA A 146 15.99 0.39 -9.40
CA ALA A 146 15.40 0.49 -8.07
C ALA A 146 16.29 -0.18 -7.00
N ILE A 147 16.85 -1.34 -7.29
CA ILE A 147 17.78 -2.04 -6.39
C ILE A 147 19.07 -1.23 -6.23
N LEU A 148 19.66 -0.74 -7.31
CA LEU A 148 20.89 0.07 -7.26
C LEU A 148 20.65 1.36 -6.45
N GLY A 149 19.53 2.05 -6.66
CA GLY A 149 19.16 3.22 -5.87
C GLY A 149 19.04 2.92 -4.37
N ALA A 150 18.42 1.80 -4.01
CA ALA A 150 18.30 1.38 -2.62
C ALA A 150 19.66 1.05 -1.98
N ILE A 151 20.58 0.40 -2.72
CA ILE A 151 21.94 0.10 -2.27
C ILE A 151 22.74 1.38 -2.05
N ILE A 152 22.72 2.32 -3.01
CA ILE A 152 23.45 3.59 -2.90
C ILE A 152 23.00 4.33 -1.63
N VAL A 153 21.69 4.44 -1.39
CA VAL A 153 21.15 5.13 -0.20
C VAL A 153 21.45 4.39 1.10
N SER A 154 21.62 3.07 1.03
CA SER A 154 22.01 2.26 2.19
C SER A 154 23.48 2.49 2.60
N ILE A 155 24.36 2.70 1.65
CA ILE A 155 25.80 2.89 1.87
C ILE A 155 26.10 4.33 2.30
N TYR A 156 25.46 5.30 1.72
CA TYR A 156 25.63 6.72 2.11
C TYR A 156 24.92 7.01 3.44
N LYS A 157 25.73 7.17 4.49
CA LYS A 157 25.25 7.54 5.84
C LYS A 157 24.87 9.03 5.90
#